data_dbd9b74d978db71c8cf3cf942b783d65
#
_entry.id   dbd9b74d978db71c8cf3cf942b783d65
#
_cell.length_a   1.000
_cell.length_b   1.000
_cell.length_c   1.000
_cell.angle_alpha   90.00
_cell.angle_beta   90.00
_cell.angle_gamma   90.00
#
_symmetry.space_group_name_H-M   'P 1'
#
loop_
_entity.id
_entity.type
_entity.pdbx_description
1 polymer ?
#
loop_
_entity_poly.entity_id
_entity_poly.type
_entity_poly.pdbx_seq_one_letter_code
_entity_poly.pdbx_strand_id
1 'polypeptide(L)'
;FKTEGDECNVDSLVSLTLLRVIQEACSNSIKHGHAKVINVTIVYESHSLTLTVEDDGDGFDVSAIPEVTRSDNSGFGLSMMKERVYLLSGKIKINSKPGEGCTIKVTVPINKED
;
A
#
# COMPACT_ATOMS: atom_id res chain seq x y z
N PHE A 1 -12.07 6.89 -2.22
CA PHE A 1 -11.38 6.90 -0.93
C PHE A 1 -12.38 6.75 0.21
N LYS A 2 -12.11 5.86 1.11
CA LYS A 2 -13.01 5.56 2.21
C LYS A 2 -12.25 5.36 3.50
N THR A 3 -12.79 5.86 4.61
CA THR A 3 -12.22 5.60 5.94
C THR A 3 -13.26 4.92 6.82
N GLU A 4 -12.79 4.03 7.68
CA GLU A 4 -13.64 3.32 8.64
C GLU A 4 -12.99 3.38 10.02
N GLY A 5 -13.80 3.39 11.06
CA GLY A 5 -13.35 3.48 12.42
C GLY A 5 -13.14 4.91 12.89
N ASP A 6 -12.71 5.06 14.13
CA ASP A 6 -12.50 6.38 14.72
C ASP A 6 -11.17 6.94 14.28
N GLU A 7 -11.20 7.99 13.48
CA GLU A 7 -9.98 8.66 13.07
C GLU A 7 -9.25 9.20 14.29
N CYS A 8 -7.95 9.11 14.26
CA CYS A 8 -7.12 9.61 15.34
C CYS A 8 -5.88 10.27 14.75
N ASN A 9 -5.21 11.05 15.57
CA ASN A 9 -3.95 11.65 15.15
C ASN A 9 -2.89 10.56 15.11
N VAL A 10 -2.28 10.41 13.95
CA VAL A 10 -1.17 9.47 13.78
C VAL A 10 0.11 10.24 13.58
N ASP A 11 1.22 9.58 13.89
CA ASP A 11 2.55 10.16 13.71
C ASP A 11 2.72 10.63 12.25
N SER A 12 3.38 11.75 12.07
CA SER A 12 3.64 12.32 10.74
C SER A 12 4.38 11.35 9.83
N LEU A 13 5.28 10.55 10.39
CA LEU A 13 6.02 9.56 9.61
C LEU A 13 5.08 8.47 9.08
N VAL A 14 4.12 8.04 9.90
CA VAL A 14 3.11 7.07 9.48
C VAL A 14 2.27 7.66 8.35
N SER A 15 1.77 8.87 8.54
CA SER A 15 0.95 9.53 7.53
C SER A 15 1.70 9.69 6.21
N LEU A 16 2.95 10.13 6.26
CA LEU A 16 3.76 10.31 5.07
C LEU A 16 4.02 8.98 4.37
N THR A 17 4.32 7.95 5.14
CA THR A 17 4.58 6.62 4.59
C THR A 17 3.35 6.06 3.88
N LEU A 18 2.18 6.19 4.51
CA LEU A 18 0.94 5.72 3.90
C LEU A 18 0.62 6.49 2.63
N LEU A 19 0.84 7.81 2.64
CA LEU A 19 0.63 8.61 1.44
C LEU A 19 1.53 8.14 0.30
N ARG A 20 2.78 7.84 0.59
CA ARG A 20 3.73 7.32 -0.41
C ARG A 20 3.28 5.97 -0.96
N VAL A 21 2.78 5.10 -0.09
CA VAL A 21 2.25 3.80 -0.53
C VAL A 21 1.07 4.01 -1.46
N ILE A 22 0.16 4.89 -1.11
CA ILE A 22 -1.01 5.19 -1.94
C ILE A 22 -0.57 5.73 -3.30
N GLN A 23 0.33 6.69 -3.31
CA GLN A 23 0.82 7.28 -4.55
C GLN A 23 1.48 6.25 -5.46
N GLU A 24 2.31 5.41 -4.89
CA GLU A 24 3.02 4.38 -5.66
C GLU A 24 2.06 3.31 -6.17
N ALA A 25 1.13 2.88 -5.31
CA ALA A 25 0.13 1.89 -5.71
C ALA A 25 -0.76 2.41 -6.84
N CYS A 26 -1.23 3.65 -6.71
CA CYS A 26 -2.06 4.25 -7.76
C CYS A 26 -1.29 4.43 -9.07
N SER A 27 -0.05 4.88 -8.97
CA SER A 27 0.81 5.03 -10.14
C SER A 27 1.02 3.69 -10.86
N ASN A 28 1.28 2.64 -10.09
CA ASN A 28 1.46 1.31 -10.66
C ASN A 28 0.18 0.80 -11.32
N SER A 29 -0.96 1.01 -10.65
CA SER A 29 -2.26 0.59 -11.19
C SER A 29 -2.56 1.25 -12.52
N ILE A 30 -2.23 2.53 -12.66
CA ILE A 30 -2.49 3.28 -13.88
C ILE A 30 -1.46 2.96 -14.96
N LYS A 31 -0.18 3.01 -14.62
CA LYS A 31 0.90 2.87 -15.62
C LYS A 31 1.13 1.43 -16.07
N HIS A 32 1.01 0.50 -15.16
CA HIS A 32 1.37 -0.91 -15.43
C HIS A 32 0.16 -1.83 -15.44
N GLY A 33 -0.86 -1.50 -14.67
CA GLY A 33 -2.05 -2.34 -14.56
C GLY A 33 -3.21 -1.89 -15.42
N HIS A 34 -3.15 -0.69 -15.99
CA HIS A 34 -4.24 -0.13 -16.79
C HIS A 34 -5.58 -0.14 -16.07
N ALA A 35 -5.55 0.12 -14.77
CA ALA A 35 -6.75 0.09 -13.95
C ALA A 35 -7.71 1.22 -14.30
N LYS A 36 -9.00 0.94 -14.24
CA LYS A 36 -10.05 1.93 -14.44
C LYS A 36 -10.60 2.41 -13.11
N VAL A 37 -10.59 1.54 -12.11
CA VAL A 37 -11.11 1.85 -10.79
C VAL A 37 -10.06 1.47 -9.75
N ILE A 38 -9.80 2.40 -8.85
CA ILE A 38 -8.90 2.17 -7.71
C ILE A 38 -9.65 2.54 -6.46
N ASN A 39 -9.76 1.60 -5.53
CA ASN A 39 -10.40 1.82 -4.23
C ASN A 39 -9.36 1.89 -3.14
N VAL A 40 -9.39 2.96 -2.36
CA VAL A 40 -8.48 3.15 -1.22
C VAL A 40 -9.32 3.19 0.05
N THR A 41 -9.01 2.32 1.00
CA THR A 41 -9.72 2.24 2.27
C THR A 41 -8.73 2.29 3.42
N ILE A 42 -9.03 3.09 4.42
CA ILE A 42 -8.24 3.16 5.66
C ILE A 42 -9.14 2.78 6.81
N VAL A 43 -8.72 1.78 7.58
CA VAL A 43 -9.46 1.32 8.77
C VAL A 43 -8.64 1.65 10.00
N TYR A 44 -9.24 2.42 10.91
CA TYR A 44 -8.62 2.78 12.18
C TYR A 44 -9.10 1.83 13.26
N GLU A 45 -8.16 1.17 13.92
CA GLU A 45 -8.46 0.31 15.06
C GLU A 45 -7.76 0.86 16.31
N SER A 46 -7.93 0.19 17.45
CA SER A 46 -7.39 0.71 18.72
C SER A 46 -5.87 0.89 18.71
N HIS A 47 -5.16 -0.06 18.14
CA HIS A 47 -3.70 -0.07 18.16
C HIS A 47 -3.08 -0.26 16.78
N SER A 48 -3.90 -0.22 15.74
CA SER A 48 -3.40 -0.40 14.39
C SER A 48 -4.23 0.38 13.39
N LEU A 49 -3.61 0.59 12.24
CA LEU A 49 -4.26 1.21 11.09
C LEU A 49 -4.01 0.31 9.90
N THR A 50 -5.05 0.02 9.13
CA THR A 50 -4.94 -0.80 7.94
C THR A 50 -5.31 0.01 6.71
N LEU A 51 -4.40 0.07 5.76
CA LEU A 51 -4.61 0.69 4.46
C LEU A 51 -4.79 -0.41 3.43
N THR A 52 -5.82 -0.32 2.62
CA THR A 52 -6.04 -1.24 1.51
C THR A 52 -6.19 -0.45 0.23
N VAL A 53 -5.43 -0.81 -0.80
CA VAL A 53 -5.53 -0.24 -2.14
C VAL A 53 -5.84 -1.37 -3.09
N GLU A 54 -7.01 -1.32 -3.72
CA GLU A 54 -7.47 -2.34 -4.65
C GLU A 54 -7.70 -1.73 -6.01
N ASP A 55 -7.29 -2.44 -7.07
CA ASP A 55 -7.59 -2.01 -8.42
C ASP A 55 -8.15 -3.15 -9.27
N ASP A 56 -8.80 -2.78 -10.35
CA ASP A 56 -9.41 -3.71 -11.31
C ASP A 56 -8.55 -3.87 -12.57
N GLY A 57 -7.29 -3.55 -12.48
CA GLY A 57 -6.39 -3.58 -13.63
C GLY A 57 -5.95 -4.97 -14.05
N ASP A 58 -4.90 -5.00 -14.85
CA ASP A 58 -4.38 -6.25 -15.41
C ASP A 58 -3.66 -7.12 -14.38
N GLY A 59 -3.25 -6.54 -13.25
CA GLY A 59 -2.48 -7.26 -12.27
C GLY A 59 -1.08 -7.59 -12.78
N PHE A 60 -0.36 -8.35 -11.99
CA PHE A 60 0.99 -8.78 -12.35
C PHE A 60 1.35 -10.01 -11.52
N ASP A 61 2.43 -10.69 -11.94
CA ASP A 61 2.95 -11.83 -11.19
C ASP A 61 3.85 -11.31 -10.08
N VAL A 62 3.38 -11.44 -8.83
CA VAL A 62 4.11 -10.95 -7.66
C VAL A 62 5.47 -11.64 -7.53
N SER A 63 5.55 -12.91 -7.91
CA SER A 63 6.80 -13.65 -7.80
C SER A 63 7.87 -13.15 -8.77
N ALA A 64 7.50 -12.40 -9.78
CA ALA A 64 8.44 -11.82 -10.74
C ALA A 64 9.04 -10.50 -10.28
N ILE A 65 8.60 -9.97 -9.14
CA ILE A 65 9.09 -8.69 -8.64
C ILE A 65 10.41 -8.92 -7.90
N PRO A 66 11.48 -8.16 -8.24
CA PRO A 66 12.73 -8.27 -7.51
C PRO A 66 12.55 -7.89 -6.04
N GLU A 67 13.19 -8.60 -5.14
CA GLU A 67 13.14 -8.26 -3.72
C GLU A 67 13.84 -6.94 -3.43
N VAL A 68 14.87 -6.64 -4.19
CA VAL A 68 15.60 -5.40 -4.06
C VAL A 68 15.47 -4.63 -5.35
N THR A 69 14.80 -3.50 -5.29
CA THR A 69 14.74 -2.61 -6.44
C THR A 69 15.94 -1.68 -6.42
N ARG A 70 16.56 -1.57 -7.55
CA ARG A 70 17.56 -0.55 -7.73
C ARG A 70 16.86 0.74 -8.16
N SER A 71 17.62 1.79 -8.32
CA SER A 71 17.11 3.11 -8.59
C SER A 71 16.41 3.28 -9.93
N ASP A 72 16.32 2.25 -10.72
CA ASP A 72 15.76 2.33 -12.08
C ASP A 72 14.26 2.12 -12.16
N ASN A 73 13.58 1.98 -11.03
CA ASN A 73 12.13 1.76 -10.96
C ASN A 73 11.63 0.49 -11.61
N SER A 74 12.51 -0.43 -11.90
CA SER A 74 12.12 -1.65 -12.60
C SER A 74 11.23 -2.57 -11.77
N GLY A 75 11.17 -2.38 -10.47
CA GLY A 75 10.39 -3.20 -9.55
C GLY A 75 9.08 -2.59 -9.11
N PHE A 76 8.52 -1.66 -9.86
CA PHE A 76 7.26 -0.99 -9.52
C PHE A 76 7.29 -0.22 -8.20
N GLY A 77 8.45 0.02 -7.62
CA GLY A 77 8.58 0.68 -6.34
C GLY A 77 8.15 -0.16 -5.15
N LEU A 78 7.78 -1.43 -5.35
CA LEU A 78 7.23 -2.27 -4.29
C LEU A 78 8.23 -2.60 -3.19
N SER A 79 9.50 -2.79 -3.56
CA SER A 79 10.55 -3.02 -2.56
C SER A 79 10.71 -1.84 -1.62
N MET A 80 10.60 -0.63 -2.16
CA MET A 80 10.67 0.59 -1.36
C MET A 80 9.47 0.70 -0.44
N MET A 81 8.28 0.35 -0.92
CA MET A 81 7.09 0.32 -0.07
C MET A 81 7.27 -0.64 1.09
N LYS A 82 7.74 -1.85 0.80
CA LYS A 82 7.97 -2.87 1.83
C LYS A 82 8.95 -2.38 2.87
N GLU A 83 10.04 -1.78 2.45
CA GLU A 83 11.06 -1.25 3.35
C GLU A 83 10.50 -0.14 4.24
N ARG A 84 9.78 0.81 3.66
CA ARG A 84 9.19 1.91 4.42
C ARG A 84 8.17 1.44 5.45
N VAL A 85 7.33 0.49 5.07
CA VAL A 85 6.35 -0.08 5.99
C VAL A 85 7.04 -0.86 7.10
N TYR A 86 8.07 -1.61 6.75
CA TYR A 86 8.83 -2.38 7.72
C TYR A 86 9.49 -1.50 8.78
N LEU A 87 9.98 -0.32 8.38
CA LEU A 87 10.59 0.63 9.31
C LEU A 87 9.60 1.17 10.34
N LEU A 88 8.30 1.09 10.06
CA LEU A 88 7.24 1.47 10.99
C LEU A 88 6.76 0.28 11.83
N SER A 89 7.45 -0.83 11.80
CA SER A 89 7.04 -2.08 12.42
C SER A 89 5.71 -2.59 11.84
N GLY A 90 5.43 -2.21 10.61
CA GLY A 90 4.22 -2.61 9.92
C GLY A 90 4.41 -3.85 9.09
N LYS A 91 3.32 -4.28 8.48
CA LYS A 91 3.30 -5.42 7.56
C LYS A 91 2.63 -4.99 6.27
N ILE A 92 3.13 -5.52 5.17
CA ILE A 92 2.53 -5.27 3.85
C ILE A 92 2.27 -6.60 3.17
N LYS A 93 1.11 -6.69 2.54
CA LYS A 93 0.74 -7.88 1.78
C LYS A 93 0.28 -7.43 0.41
N ILE A 94 0.83 -8.04 -0.62
CA ILE A 94 0.51 -7.72 -1.99
C ILE A 94 -0.07 -8.96 -2.64
N ASN A 95 -1.31 -8.86 -3.10
CA ASN A 95 -1.98 -9.93 -3.83
C ASN A 95 -2.26 -9.44 -5.23
N SER A 96 -1.68 -10.11 -6.20
CA SER A 96 -1.91 -9.79 -7.60
C SER A 96 -1.65 -11.01 -8.44
N LYS A 97 -2.47 -11.17 -9.47
CA LYS A 97 -2.28 -12.21 -10.48
C LYS A 97 -2.58 -11.58 -11.84
N PRO A 98 -1.90 -12.03 -12.89
CA PRO A 98 -2.21 -11.53 -14.23
C PRO A 98 -3.70 -11.66 -14.55
N GLY A 99 -4.31 -10.56 -14.96
CA GLY A 99 -5.74 -10.52 -15.31
C GLY A 99 -6.70 -10.34 -14.15
N GLU A 100 -6.22 -10.28 -12.92
CA GLU A 100 -7.10 -10.22 -11.74
C GLU A 100 -6.95 -8.98 -10.88
N GLY A 101 -6.26 -7.95 -11.38
CA GLY A 101 -6.05 -6.73 -10.62
C GLY A 101 -5.01 -6.90 -9.53
N CYS A 102 -4.97 -5.94 -8.62
CA CYS A 102 -3.99 -5.92 -7.54
C CYS A 102 -4.62 -5.41 -6.25
N THR A 103 -4.26 -6.02 -5.13
CA THR A 103 -4.63 -5.55 -3.80
C THR A 103 -3.37 -5.42 -2.95
N ILE A 104 -3.16 -4.24 -2.41
CA ILE A 104 -2.05 -3.96 -1.48
C ILE A 104 -2.67 -3.65 -0.13
N LYS A 105 -2.27 -4.40 0.89
CA LYS A 105 -2.75 -4.21 2.25
C LYS A 105 -1.59 -3.92 3.17
N VAL A 106 -1.66 -2.80 3.86
CA VAL A 106 -0.62 -2.35 4.81
C VAL A 106 -1.25 -2.23 6.18
N THR A 107 -0.64 -2.86 7.17
CA THR A 107 -1.07 -2.73 8.56
C THR A 107 0.09 -2.18 9.37
N VAL A 108 -0.12 -1.08 10.06
CA VAL A 108 0.91 -0.47 10.90
C VAL A 108 0.37 -0.27 12.31
N PRO A 109 1.23 -0.45 13.33
CA PRO A 109 0.82 -0.13 14.69
C PRO A 109 0.72 1.38 14.86
N ILE A 110 -0.27 1.81 15.60
CA ILE A 110 -0.42 3.22 15.95
C ILE A 110 -0.66 3.33 17.45
N ASN A 111 -0.24 4.45 18.01
CA ASN A 111 -0.53 4.77 19.39
C ASN A 111 -1.66 5.79 19.39
N LYS A 112 -2.82 5.35 19.85
CA LYS A 112 -3.95 6.24 19.98
C LYS A 112 -3.75 7.06 21.24
N GLU A 113 -3.52 8.34 21.06
CA GLU A 113 -3.43 9.25 22.20
C GLU A 113 -4.80 9.45 22.81
N ASP A 114 -4.89 9.41 24.10
CA ASP A 114 -6.15 9.60 24.81
C ASP A 114 -6.58 11.07 24.83
#